data_9911ba3a0a705ec148630c3be58b7d6a
#
_entry.id   9911ba3a0a705ec148630c3be58b7d6a
#
_cell.length_a   1.000
_cell.length_b   1.000
_cell.length_c   1.000
_cell.angle_alpha   90.00
_cell.angle_beta   90.00
_cell.angle_gamma   90.00
#
_symmetry.space_group_name_H-M   'P 1'
#
loop_
_entity.id
_entity.type
_entity.pdbx_description
1 polymer ?
#
loop_
_entity_poly.entity_id
_entity_poly.type
_entity_poly.pdbx_seq_one_letter_code
_entity_poly.pdbx_strand_id
1 'polypeptide(L)'
;MKKRIEIEAKFELLNDKQLLERLEKNSEAKLVGENEIQKDTYFTPNDRNFLDKRPVAEWLRTREEKSKYSITYKNWAKEDGENAKFKCREVETNVDDIEAIKEIFDVLKVKELVVVEKTRTSYLYKDIIISIDTVEKLRKFCRVRIWNKYI
;
A
#
# COMPACT_ATOMS: atom_id res chain seq x y z
N MET A 1 -15.76 6.19 13.79
CA MET A 1 -14.89 5.66 12.72
C MET A 1 -14.14 4.44 13.28
N LYS A 2 -14.35 3.24 12.74
CA LYS A 2 -13.66 2.04 13.23
C LYS A 2 -12.20 2.13 12.79
N LYS A 3 -11.26 2.14 13.72
CA LYS A 3 -9.82 2.04 13.42
C LYS A 3 -9.59 0.68 12.76
N ARG A 4 -9.15 0.67 11.51
CA ARG A 4 -8.71 -0.56 10.83
C ARG A 4 -7.23 -0.75 11.14
N ILE A 5 -6.88 -1.89 11.71
CA ILE A 5 -5.49 -2.30 11.86
C ILE A 5 -5.18 -3.25 10.72
N GLU A 6 -4.22 -2.87 9.89
CA GLU A 6 -3.68 -3.70 8.83
C GLU A 6 -2.45 -4.44 9.36
N ILE A 7 -2.40 -5.74 9.16
CA ILE A 7 -1.19 -6.53 9.37
C ILE A 7 -0.61 -6.81 7.99
N GLU A 8 0.57 -6.27 7.72
CA GLU A 8 1.23 -6.38 6.42
C GLU A 8 2.68 -6.84 6.58
N ALA A 9 3.08 -7.79 5.74
CA ALA A 9 4.48 -8.13 5.53
C ALA A 9 4.82 -7.97 4.05
N LYS A 10 5.97 -7.38 3.75
CA LYS A 10 6.46 -7.15 2.39
C LYS A 10 7.83 -7.79 2.22
N PHE A 11 7.98 -8.55 1.14
CA PHE A 11 9.20 -9.29 0.81
C PHE A 11 9.66 -8.93 -0.60
N GLU A 12 10.96 -8.85 -0.80
CA GLU A 12 11.52 -8.85 -2.14
C GLU A 12 11.36 -10.23 -2.78
N LEU A 13 10.87 -10.28 -4.02
CA LEU A 13 10.71 -11.51 -4.77
C LEU A 13 11.90 -11.74 -5.69
N LEU A 14 12.69 -12.78 -5.39
CA LEU A 14 13.78 -13.24 -6.24
C LEU A 14 13.26 -14.08 -7.42
N ASN A 15 12.15 -14.79 -7.24
CA ASN A 15 11.55 -15.64 -8.26
C ASN A 15 10.00 -15.55 -8.20
N ASP A 16 9.46 -14.59 -8.91
CA ASP A 16 8.02 -14.38 -9.00
C ASP A 16 7.29 -15.50 -9.76
N LYS A 17 7.92 -16.09 -10.78
CA LYS A 17 7.32 -17.17 -11.57
C LYS A 17 6.98 -18.38 -10.70
N GLN A 18 7.90 -18.78 -9.83
CA GLN A 18 7.67 -19.91 -8.95
C GLN A 18 6.52 -19.67 -7.96
N LEU A 19 6.39 -18.43 -7.45
CA LEU A 19 5.27 -18.08 -6.57
C LEU A 19 3.95 -18.08 -7.33
N LEU A 20 3.89 -17.47 -8.51
CA LEU A 20 2.71 -17.44 -9.37
C LEU A 20 2.24 -18.85 -9.71
N GLU A 21 3.13 -19.72 -10.18
CA GLU A 21 2.80 -21.12 -10.49
C GLU A 21 2.24 -21.89 -9.29
N ARG A 22 2.76 -21.64 -8.08
CA ARG A 22 2.23 -22.25 -6.86
C ARG A 22 0.84 -21.75 -6.50
N LEU A 23 0.59 -20.45 -6.66
CA LEU A 23 -0.73 -19.86 -6.40
C LEU A 23 -1.76 -20.34 -7.43
N GLU A 24 -1.39 -20.40 -8.71
CA GLU A 24 -2.27 -20.88 -9.80
C GLU A 24 -2.64 -22.36 -9.65
N LYS A 25 -1.70 -23.19 -9.18
CA LYS A 25 -1.94 -24.63 -8.93
C LYS A 25 -2.69 -24.90 -7.63
N ASN A 26 -2.82 -23.92 -6.75
CA ASN A 26 -3.48 -24.08 -5.46
C ASN A 26 -4.97 -23.79 -5.55
N SER A 27 -5.80 -24.82 -5.40
CA SER A 27 -7.26 -24.71 -5.48
C SER A 27 -7.91 -23.80 -4.42
N GLU A 28 -7.22 -23.54 -3.32
CA GLU A 28 -7.68 -22.60 -2.28
C GLU A 28 -7.29 -21.13 -2.57
N ALA A 29 -6.38 -20.88 -3.53
CA ALA A 29 -5.99 -19.55 -3.94
C ALA A 29 -6.87 -19.06 -5.09
N LYS A 30 -7.54 -17.92 -4.91
CA LYS A 30 -8.41 -17.32 -5.93
C LYS A 30 -7.79 -16.04 -6.44
N LEU A 31 -7.64 -15.92 -7.76
CA LEU A 31 -7.24 -14.66 -8.39
C LEU A 31 -8.35 -13.62 -8.15
N VAL A 32 -8.00 -12.49 -7.56
CA VAL A 32 -8.93 -11.38 -7.23
C VAL A 32 -8.60 -10.07 -7.91
N GLY A 33 -7.41 -9.97 -8.50
CA GLY A 33 -6.99 -8.84 -9.33
C GLY A 33 -5.81 -9.25 -10.20
N GLU A 34 -5.82 -8.91 -11.48
CA GLU A 34 -4.78 -9.27 -12.42
C GLU A 34 -4.27 -8.03 -13.14
N ASN A 35 -2.92 -7.87 -13.15
CA ASN A 35 -2.22 -6.81 -13.87
C ASN A 35 -2.82 -5.40 -13.65
N GLU A 36 -3.26 -5.13 -12.42
CA GLU A 36 -3.86 -3.85 -12.06
C GLU A 36 -2.79 -2.77 -11.99
N ILE A 37 -2.92 -1.76 -12.86
CA ILE A 37 -2.01 -0.62 -12.88
C ILE A 37 -2.39 0.30 -11.73
N GLN A 38 -1.39 0.66 -10.92
CA GLN A 38 -1.52 1.59 -9.81
C GLN A 38 -0.45 2.67 -9.93
N LYS A 39 -0.86 3.93 -9.82
CA LYS A 39 0.04 5.07 -9.71
C LYS A 39 -0.14 5.70 -8.34
N ASP A 40 0.91 5.62 -7.53
CA ASP A 40 0.96 6.16 -6.18
C ASP A 40 1.81 7.43 -6.19
N THR A 41 1.24 8.56 -5.80
CA THR A 41 1.99 9.79 -5.55
C THR A 41 2.13 9.98 -4.05
N TYR A 42 3.36 10.06 -3.54
CA TYR A 42 3.66 10.22 -2.13
C TYR A 42 3.94 11.66 -1.79
N PHE A 43 3.51 12.06 -0.59
CA PHE A 43 3.60 13.44 -0.11
C PHE A 43 4.13 13.53 1.31
N THR A 44 4.59 14.71 1.69
CA THR A 44 4.96 15.07 3.05
C THR A 44 4.41 16.44 3.42
N PRO A 45 3.96 16.67 4.67
CA PRO A 45 3.51 17.99 5.11
C PRO A 45 4.66 18.98 5.17
N ASN A 46 4.33 20.27 5.26
CA ASN A 46 5.34 21.33 5.24
C ASN A 46 6.10 21.47 6.57
N ASP A 47 5.46 21.09 7.68
CA ASP A 47 6.01 21.21 9.04
C ASP A 47 7.05 20.13 9.39
N ARG A 48 7.10 19.04 8.65
CA ARG A 48 8.06 17.94 8.83
C ARG A 48 8.21 17.13 7.54
N ASN A 49 9.38 16.49 7.38
CA ASN A 49 9.61 15.58 6.26
C ASN A 49 9.56 14.13 6.75
N PHE A 50 8.65 13.33 6.19
CA PHE A 50 8.50 11.92 6.54
C PHE A 50 9.74 11.07 6.25
N LEU A 51 10.63 11.57 5.36
CA LEU A 51 11.87 10.87 5.00
C LEU A 51 13.05 11.16 5.95
N ASP A 52 12.92 12.08 6.91
CA ASP A 52 14.02 12.46 7.81
C ASP A 52 14.33 11.35 8.83
N LYS A 53 13.38 10.47 9.10
CA LYS A 53 13.56 9.34 10.02
C LYS A 53 13.67 8.02 9.28
N ARG A 54 14.56 7.14 9.76
CA ARG A 54 14.70 5.78 9.22
C ARG A 54 14.54 4.76 10.35
N PRO A 55 13.72 3.72 10.16
CA PRO A 55 12.82 3.48 9.02
C PRO A 55 11.71 4.54 8.95
N VAL A 56 11.24 4.82 7.72
CA VAL A 56 10.14 5.75 7.50
C VAL A 56 8.88 5.21 8.17
N ALA A 57 8.31 6.00 9.07
CA ALA A 57 7.15 5.58 9.87
C ALA A 57 5.81 6.11 9.32
N GLU A 58 5.83 7.25 8.64
CA GLU A 58 4.62 7.90 8.14
C GLU A 58 4.62 7.95 6.61
N TRP A 59 3.44 7.76 6.02
CA TRP A 59 3.23 7.85 4.58
C TRP A 59 1.89 8.52 4.30
N LEU A 60 1.91 9.52 3.44
CA LEU A 60 0.72 10.12 2.84
C LEU A 60 0.81 9.89 1.33
N ARG A 61 -0.24 9.34 0.73
CA ARG A 61 -0.28 9.12 -0.71
C ARG A 61 -1.66 9.38 -1.29
N THR A 62 -1.68 9.76 -2.55
CA THR A 62 -2.82 9.54 -3.44
C THR A 62 -2.56 8.31 -4.30
N ARG A 63 -3.62 7.60 -4.67
CA ARG A 63 -3.57 6.46 -5.58
C ARG A 63 -4.56 6.64 -6.72
N GLU A 64 -4.07 6.43 -7.91
CA GLU A 64 -4.85 6.32 -9.14
C GLU A 64 -4.86 4.84 -9.56
N GLU A 65 -6.06 4.24 -9.66
CA GLU A 65 -6.25 2.83 -10.00
C GLU A 65 -7.48 2.67 -10.87
N LYS A 66 -7.30 2.39 -12.18
CA LYS A 66 -8.40 2.40 -13.17
C LYS A 66 -9.18 3.72 -13.09
N SER A 67 -10.46 3.65 -12.70
CA SER A 67 -11.33 4.80 -12.51
C SER A 67 -11.60 5.11 -11.03
N LYS A 68 -10.72 4.67 -10.15
CA LYS A 68 -10.84 4.89 -8.70
C LYS A 68 -9.65 5.69 -8.20
N TYR A 69 -9.95 6.65 -7.36
CA TYR A 69 -8.93 7.44 -6.70
C TYR A 69 -9.09 7.30 -5.20
N SER A 70 -7.98 7.26 -4.49
CA SER A 70 -7.99 7.26 -3.03
C SER A 70 -6.87 8.11 -2.45
N ILE A 71 -7.09 8.58 -1.22
CA ILE A 71 -6.08 9.19 -0.38
C ILE A 71 -5.86 8.30 0.83
N THR A 72 -4.61 8.01 1.16
CA THR A 72 -4.25 7.12 2.25
C THR A 72 -3.18 7.76 3.12
N TYR A 73 -3.39 7.78 4.43
CA TYR A 73 -2.35 8.03 5.41
C TYR A 73 -2.05 6.76 6.18
N LYS A 74 -0.75 6.42 6.29
CA LYS A 74 -0.26 5.28 7.06
C LYS A 74 0.72 5.75 8.12
N ASN A 75 0.63 5.16 9.31
CA ASN A 75 1.59 5.39 10.38
C ASN A 75 1.99 4.05 11.03
N TRP A 76 3.27 3.73 10.90
CA TRP A 76 3.92 2.55 11.49
C TRP A 76 4.60 2.89 12.82
N ALA A 77 4.34 4.07 13.40
CA ALA A 77 4.88 4.42 14.70
C ALA A 77 4.43 3.40 15.73
N LYS A 78 5.38 2.92 16.51
CA LYS A 78 5.23 1.86 17.50
C LYS A 78 4.01 2.08 18.39
N GLU A 79 2.96 1.30 18.17
CA GLU A 79 2.09 0.94 19.29
C GLU A 79 2.91 -0.06 20.13
N ASP A 80 2.91 0.12 21.46
CA ASP A 80 3.73 -0.66 22.38
C ASP A 80 3.51 -2.18 22.21
N GLY A 81 4.61 -2.92 21.99
CA GLY A 81 4.62 -4.37 21.97
C GLY A 81 5.50 -5.02 20.89
N GLU A 82 5.86 -6.30 21.09
CA GLU A 82 6.75 -7.06 20.21
C GLU A 82 6.24 -7.20 18.76
N ASN A 83 4.94 -7.08 18.52
CA ASN A 83 4.30 -7.20 17.20
C ASN A 83 4.12 -5.86 16.46
N ALA A 84 4.64 -4.76 16.99
CA ALA A 84 4.49 -3.42 16.42
C ALA A 84 5.06 -3.27 14.99
N LYS A 85 6.00 -4.12 14.60
CA LYS A 85 6.65 -4.08 13.28
C LYS A 85 5.70 -4.36 12.10
N PHE A 86 4.57 -5.01 12.36
CA PHE A 86 3.61 -5.43 11.33
C PHE A 86 2.26 -4.72 11.44
N LYS A 87 2.08 -3.87 12.46
CA LYS A 87 0.84 -3.12 12.68
C LYS A 87 0.96 -1.71 12.15
N CYS A 88 -0.01 -1.31 11.36
CA CYS A 88 -0.09 0.02 10.77
C CYS A 88 -1.45 0.64 11.06
N ARG A 89 -1.44 1.88 11.59
CA ARG A 89 -2.66 2.71 11.58
C ARG A 89 -2.85 3.22 10.17
N GLU A 90 -3.94 2.81 9.54
CA GLU A 90 -4.31 3.26 8.21
C GLU A 90 -5.60 4.07 8.24
N VAL A 91 -5.59 5.20 7.55
CA VAL A 91 -6.78 6.01 7.25
C VAL A 91 -6.83 6.16 5.75
N GLU A 92 -7.88 5.62 5.13
CA GLU A 92 -8.07 5.68 3.69
C GLU A 92 -9.50 6.10 3.34
N THR A 93 -9.63 6.91 2.32
CA THR A 93 -10.93 7.26 1.73
C THR A 93 -10.81 7.37 0.22
N ASN A 94 -11.91 7.06 -0.48
CA ASN A 94 -12.01 7.34 -1.90
C ASN A 94 -12.26 8.84 -2.11
N VAL A 95 -11.79 9.33 -3.24
CA VAL A 95 -12.01 10.70 -3.70
C VAL A 95 -12.50 10.67 -5.14
N ASP A 96 -13.35 11.61 -5.50
CA ASP A 96 -13.93 11.66 -6.86
C ASP A 96 -13.03 12.45 -7.82
N ASP A 97 -12.26 13.41 -7.29
CA ASP A 97 -11.38 14.28 -8.06
C ASP A 97 -9.99 14.32 -7.43
N ILE A 98 -9.03 13.67 -8.10
CA ILE A 98 -7.66 13.58 -7.63
C ILE A 98 -6.89 14.88 -7.85
N GLU A 99 -7.24 15.64 -8.89
CA GLU A 99 -6.57 16.90 -9.20
C GLU A 99 -6.98 17.98 -8.19
N ALA A 100 -8.24 18.00 -7.76
CA ALA A 100 -8.69 18.88 -6.68
C ALA A 100 -7.94 18.56 -5.35
N ILE A 101 -7.67 17.30 -5.05
CA ILE A 101 -6.86 16.92 -3.87
C ILE A 101 -5.42 17.43 -4.01
N LYS A 102 -4.82 17.31 -5.18
CA LYS A 102 -3.46 17.82 -5.44
C LYS A 102 -3.39 19.33 -5.30
N GLU A 103 -4.40 20.06 -5.82
CA GLU A 103 -4.51 21.51 -5.67
C GLU A 103 -4.64 21.92 -4.18
N ILE A 104 -5.49 21.24 -3.41
CA ILE A 104 -5.61 21.45 -1.96
C ILE A 104 -4.24 21.23 -1.28
N PHE A 105 -3.52 20.18 -1.65
CA PHE A 105 -2.20 19.90 -1.11
C PHE A 105 -1.19 21.00 -1.43
N ASP A 106 -1.22 21.53 -2.65
CA ASP A 106 -0.36 22.65 -3.05
C ASP A 106 -0.65 23.91 -2.22
N VAL A 107 -1.92 24.28 -2.08
CA VAL A 107 -2.35 25.43 -1.25
C VAL A 107 -1.91 25.24 0.20
N LEU A 108 -1.99 24.03 0.75
CA LEU A 108 -1.54 23.70 2.11
C LEU A 108 -0.03 23.49 2.23
N LYS A 109 0.73 23.66 1.13
CA LYS A 109 2.18 23.45 1.07
C LYS A 109 2.60 22.00 1.42
N VAL A 110 1.73 21.05 1.16
CA VAL A 110 2.09 19.62 1.22
C VAL A 110 2.92 19.31 -0.02
N LYS A 111 4.13 18.80 0.19
CA LYS A 111 5.12 18.60 -0.87
C LYS A 111 5.04 17.20 -1.46
N GLU A 112 5.07 17.10 -2.78
CA GLU A 112 5.26 15.84 -3.47
C GLU A 112 6.69 15.32 -3.23
N LEU A 113 6.81 14.03 -2.93
CA LEU A 113 8.09 13.34 -2.69
C LEU A 113 8.49 12.50 -3.91
N VAL A 114 7.60 11.63 -4.37
CA VAL A 114 7.88 10.68 -5.44
C VAL A 114 6.59 10.10 -6.00
N VAL A 115 6.61 9.79 -7.29
CA VAL A 115 5.59 9.01 -7.99
C VAL A 115 6.10 7.60 -8.22
N VAL A 116 5.28 6.60 -7.89
CA VAL A 116 5.59 5.18 -8.06
C VAL A 116 4.50 4.53 -8.89
N GLU A 117 4.87 4.05 -10.07
CA GLU A 117 4.01 3.25 -10.93
C GLU A 117 4.32 1.77 -10.76
N LYS A 118 3.29 0.96 -10.64
CA LYS A 118 3.41 -0.48 -10.46
C LYS A 118 2.24 -1.23 -11.06
N THR A 119 2.49 -2.48 -11.40
CA THR A 119 1.47 -3.44 -11.76
C THR A 119 1.30 -4.44 -10.63
N ARG A 120 0.05 -4.73 -10.25
CA ARG A 120 -0.30 -5.62 -9.16
C ARG A 120 -1.13 -6.79 -9.65
N THR A 121 -0.76 -8.00 -9.22
CA THR A 121 -1.60 -9.20 -9.30
C THR A 121 -1.87 -9.70 -7.89
N SER A 122 -3.14 -9.96 -7.56
CA SER A 122 -3.56 -10.30 -6.21
C SER A 122 -4.34 -11.60 -6.15
N TYR A 123 -4.04 -12.42 -5.16
CA TYR A 123 -4.73 -13.66 -4.84
C TYR A 123 -5.32 -13.59 -3.43
N LEU A 124 -6.53 -14.10 -3.28
CA LEU A 124 -7.12 -14.39 -1.97
C LEU A 124 -6.84 -15.86 -1.65
N TYR A 125 -6.09 -16.11 -0.57
CA TYR A 125 -5.84 -17.44 -0.02
C TYR A 125 -6.36 -17.48 1.41
N LYS A 126 -7.45 -18.23 1.65
CA LYS A 126 -8.21 -18.18 2.90
C LYS A 126 -8.61 -16.72 3.22
N ASP A 127 -8.14 -16.16 4.34
CA ASP A 127 -8.40 -14.76 4.75
C ASP A 127 -7.21 -13.81 4.45
N ILE A 128 -6.24 -14.28 3.66
CA ILE A 128 -5.01 -13.57 3.36
C ILE A 128 -5.03 -13.06 1.93
N ILE A 129 -4.72 -11.77 1.73
CA ILE A 129 -4.45 -11.24 0.40
C ILE A 129 -2.95 -11.32 0.15
N ILE A 130 -2.57 -12.04 -0.89
CA ILE A 130 -1.21 -12.14 -1.41
C ILE A 130 -1.14 -11.29 -2.67
N SER A 131 -0.37 -10.21 -2.65
CA SER A 131 -0.21 -9.33 -3.82
C SER A 131 1.22 -9.37 -4.31
N ILE A 132 1.39 -9.51 -5.61
CA ILE A 132 2.67 -9.45 -6.31
C ILE A 132 2.72 -8.12 -7.03
N ASP A 133 3.63 -7.24 -6.58
CA ASP A 133 3.86 -5.91 -7.13
C ASP A 133 5.10 -5.92 -8.03
N THR A 134 4.94 -5.55 -9.27
CA THR A 134 6.05 -5.21 -10.18
C THR A 134 6.14 -3.69 -10.25
N VAL A 135 7.19 -3.12 -9.69
CA VAL A 135 7.45 -1.68 -9.70
C VAL A 135 8.32 -1.36 -10.91
N GLU A 136 7.89 -0.39 -11.72
CA GLU A 136 8.62 0.01 -12.92
C GLU A 136 10.04 0.45 -12.57
N LYS A 137 11.02 -0.05 -13.37
CA LYS A 137 12.47 0.21 -13.20
C LYS A 137 13.09 -0.23 -11.87
N LEU A 138 12.34 -0.96 -11.02
CA LEU A 138 12.81 -1.48 -9.76
C LEU A 138 12.65 -3.01 -9.71
N ARG A 139 12.37 -3.53 -8.52
CA ARG A 139 12.29 -4.97 -8.24
C ARG A 139 10.84 -5.41 -8.06
N LYS A 140 10.63 -6.71 -8.09
CA LYS A 140 9.35 -7.31 -7.76
C LYS A 140 9.25 -7.57 -6.27
N PHE A 141 8.05 -7.39 -5.73
CA PHE A 141 7.77 -7.55 -4.30
C PHE A 141 6.53 -8.42 -4.09
N CYS A 142 6.59 -9.28 -3.10
CA CYS A 142 5.41 -9.93 -2.55
C CYS A 142 4.95 -9.19 -1.30
N ARG A 143 3.66 -8.94 -1.22
CA ARG A 143 3.00 -8.38 -0.05
C ARG A 143 1.97 -9.37 0.45
N VAL A 144 2.04 -9.70 1.72
CA VAL A 144 1.05 -10.50 2.43
C VAL A 144 0.29 -9.60 3.39
N ARG A 145 -1.03 -9.59 3.29
CA ARG A 145 -1.89 -8.71 4.07
C ARG A 145 -3.06 -9.46 4.67
N ILE A 146 -3.31 -9.21 5.95
CA ILE A 146 -4.48 -9.69 6.68
C ILE A 146 -5.21 -8.47 7.24
N TRP A 147 -6.51 -8.43 7.02
CA TRP A 147 -7.37 -7.45 7.68
C TRP A 147 -7.89 -8.06 8.99
N ASN A 148 -7.53 -7.45 10.11
CA ASN A 148 -8.13 -7.86 11.37
C ASN A 148 -9.57 -7.33 11.45
N LYS A 149 -10.55 -8.23 11.39
CA LYS A 149 -11.98 -7.93 11.52
C LYS A 149 -12.44 -7.76 12.98
N TYR A 150 -11.55 -8.00 13.96
CA TYR A 150 -11.92 -8.19 15.36
C TYR A 150 -11.19 -7.24 16.33
N ILE A 151 -11.19 -5.93 16.05
CA ILE A 151 -10.91 -4.93 17.10
C ILE A 151 -11.89 -3.77 16.97
#